data_c933d88ad4f5157dba41cdde9a1f94ee
#
_entry.id   c933d88ad4f5157dba41cdde9a1f94ee
#
_cell.length_a   1.000
_cell.length_b   1.000
_cell.length_c   1.000
_cell.angle_alpha   90.00
_cell.angle_beta   90.00
_cell.angle_gamma   90.00
#
_symmetry.space_group_name_H-M   'P 1'
#
loop_
_entity.id
_entity.type
_entity.pdbx_description
1 polymer ?
#
loop_
_entity_poly.entity_id
_entity_poly.type
_entity_poly.pdbx_seq_one_letter_code
_entity_poly.pdbx_strand_id
1 'polypeptide(L)'
;MADIIERELGWDDTIEHDNEFTLIPEGDYDFKVISFERARHPGSAKLPPCNKAILNIEINAPEGRTLIKHNLFLHTKCEGMLCAFFSSIGQRKHGEQMRMNWNTVAGSTGRCKVGIHTWTKDDGSEGKANEIKRFYEKEEKPNFTPGAF
;
A
#
# COMPACT_ATOMS: atom_id res chain seq x y z
N MET A 1 -5.49 30.43 3.56
CA MET A 1 -5.92 29.05 3.39
C MET A 1 -7.44 29.00 3.40
N ALA A 2 -8.01 28.49 2.34
CA ALA A 2 -9.46 28.41 2.26
C ALA A 2 -9.94 27.30 3.19
N ASP A 3 -10.70 27.65 4.17
CA ASP A 3 -11.33 26.65 5.01
C ASP A 3 -12.40 25.95 4.20
N ILE A 4 -12.35 24.64 4.18
CA ILE A 4 -13.40 23.85 3.58
C ILE A 4 -14.59 23.92 4.52
N ILE A 5 -15.64 24.59 4.09
CA ILE A 5 -16.86 24.66 4.87
C ILE A 5 -17.61 23.36 4.64
N GLU A 6 -17.73 22.58 5.68
CA GLU A 6 -18.51 21.35 5.63
C GLU A 6 -19.99 21.74 5.58
N ARG A 7 -20.68 21.30 4.52
CA ARG A 7 -22.10 21.53 4.35
C ARG A 7 -22.71 20.47 3.47
N GLU A 8 -23.99 20.30 3.60
CA GLU A 8 -24.74 19.44 2.70
C GLU A 8 -24.82 20.09 1.32
N LEU A 9 -24.66 19.26 0.27
CA LEU A 9 -24.80 19.72 -1.10
C LEU A 9 -26.23 19.53 -1.58
N GLY A 10 -26.75 20.55 -2.25
CA GLY A 10 -28.00 20.44 -2.96
C GLY A 10 -27.82 19.76 -4.31
N TRP A 11 -28.93 19.37 -4.91
CA TRP A 11 -28.88 18.63 -6.18
C TRP A 11 -28.27 19.44 -7.33
N ASP A 12 -28.36 20.75 -7.28
CA ASP A 12 -27.85 21.65 -8.34
C ASP A 12 -26.55 22.34 -7.95
N ASP A 13 -25.94 21.94 -6.84
CA ASP A 13 -24.71 22.57 -6.40
C ASP A 13 -23.54 22.21 -7.31
N THR A 14 -22.64 23.15 -7.45
CA THR A 14 -21.39 22.94 -8.18
C THR A 14 -20.39 22.20 -7.31
N ILE A 15 -19.70 21.24 -7.89
CA ILE A 15 -18.60 20.54 -7.22
C ILE A 15 -17.30 20.94 -7.89
N GLU A 16 -16.26 21.17 -7.10
CA GLU A 16 -14.97 21.60 -7.64
C GLU A 16 -13.76 21.04 -6.90
N HIS A 17 -13.97 20.45 -5.71
CA HIS A 17 -12.87 19.95 -4.90
C HIS A 17 -12.76 18.44 -5.03
N ASP A 18 -11.74 17.99 -5.73
CA ASP A 18 -11.40 16.57 -5.79
C ASP A 18 -10.78 16.12 -4.47
N ASN A 19 -10.86 14.82 -4.20
CA ASN A 19 -10.09 14.24 -3.12
C ASN A 19 -8.62 14.28 -3.51
N GLU A 20 -7.89 15.20 -2.94
CA GLU A 20 -6.46 15.32 -3.19
C GLU A 20 -5.71 14.52 -2.13
N PHE A 21 -4.97 13.53 -2.60
CA PHE A 21 -4.00 12.85 -1.77
C PHE A 21 -2.64 13.49 -1.98
N THR A 22 -1.93 13.69 -0.89
CA THR A 22 -0.61 14.30 -0.94
C THR A 22 0.38 13.32 -1.57
N LEU A 23 1.17 13.81 -2.52
CA LEU A 23 2.32 13.06 -3.01
C LEU A 23 3.43 13.20 -1.99
N ILE A 24 3.81 12.10 -1.36
CA ILE A 24 4.83 12.11 -0.31
C ILE A 24 6.21 11.77 -0.90
N PRO A 25 7.30 12.27 -0.28
CA PRO A 25 8.65 11.95 -0.74
C PRO A 25 8.95 10.46 -0.66
N GLU A 26 9.87 10.01 -1.49
CA GLU A 26 10.37 8.64 -1.40
C GLU A 26 11.01 8.40 -0.03
N GLY A 27 10.80 7.23 0.53
CA GLY A 27 11.36 6.89 1.82
C GLY A 27 10.63 5.72 2.47
N ASP A 28 10.97 5.49 3.72
CA ASP A 28 10.39 4.41 4.51
C ASP A 28 9.29 4.96 5.40
N TYR A 29 8.15 4.31 5.38
CA TYR A 29 6.97 4.75 6.12
C TYR A 29 6.25 3.57 6.76
N ASP A 30 5.56 3.85 7.85
CA ASP A 30 4.59 2.91 8.40
C ASP A 30 3.33 2.97 7.55
N PHE A 31 2.70 1.82 7.36
CA PHE A 31 1.47 1.74 6.58
C PHE A 31 0.38 1.04 7.36
N LYS A 32 -0.85 1.29 6.93
CA LYS A 32 -2.03 0.58 7.41
C LYS A 32 -2.84 0.11 6.22
N VAL A 33 -3.25 -1.15 6.23
CA VAL A 33 -4.16 -1.68 5.22
C VAL A 33 -5.58 -1.30 5.62
N ILE A 34 -6.21 -0.44 4.86
CA ILE A 34 -7.58 -0.02 5.13
C ILE A 34 -8.56 -1.11 4.75
N SER A 35 -8.35 -1.69 3.58
CA SER A 35 -9.20 -2.74 3.03
C SER A 35 -8.48 -3.46 1.90
N PHE A 36 -9.04 -4.57 1.45
CA PHE A 36 -8.56 -5.19 0.23
C PHE A 36 -9.73 -5.77 -0.55
N GLU A 37 -9.53 -5.93 -1.85
CA GLU A 37 -10.51 -6.52 -2.74
C GLU A 37 -9.91 -7.74 -3.41
N ARG A 38 -10.71 -8.79 -3.55
CA ARG A 38 -10.32 -9.98 -4.29
C ARG A 38 -10.62 -9.73 -5.76
N ALA A 39 -9.66 -10.01 -6.62
CA ALA A 39 -9.80 -9.77 -8.04
C ALA A 39 -9.09 -10.86 -8.85
N ARG A 40 -9.16 -10.76 -10.15
CA ARG A 40 -8.53 -11.70 -11.04
C ARG A 40 -7.63 -10.97 -12.03
N HIS A 41 -6.38 -11.40 -12.09
CA HIS A 41 -5.44 -10.95 -13.10
C HIS A 41 -5.70 -11.75 -14.37
N PRO A 42 -6.01 -11.09 -15.49
CA PRO A 42 -6.36 -11.82 -16.73
C PRO A 42 -5.16 -12.43 -17.45
N GLY A 43 -3.95 -12.09 -17.00
CA GLY A 43 -2.73 -12.54 -17.64
C GLY A 43 -2.05 -11.41 -18.41
N SER A 44 -0.74 -11.49 -18.47
CA SER A 44 0.08 -10.56 -19.23
C SER A 44 1.27 -11.33 -19.82
N ALA A 45 2.12 -10.64 -20.59
CA ALA A 45 3.31 -11.27 -21.15
C ALA A 45 4.25 -11.82 -20.08
N LYS A 46 4.23 -11.22 -18.89
CA LYS A 46 5.16 -11.57 -17.81
C LYS A 46 4.53 -12.46 -16.75
N LEU A 47 3.24 -12.46 -16.63
CA LEU A 47 2.54 -13.18 -15.54
C LEU A 47 1.29 -13.86 -16.07
N PRO A 48 1.19 -15.21 -15.92
CA PRO A 48 -0.02 -15.93 -16.29
C PRO A 48 -1.23 -15.48 -15.47
N PRO A 49 -2.46 -15.79 -15.93
CA PRO A 49 -3.66 -15.47 -15.16
C PRO A 49 -3.60 -16.04 -13.75
N CYS A 50 -4.02 -15.27 -12.77
CA CYS A 50 -4.03 -15.70 -11.38
C CYS A 50 -4.95 -14.82 -10.55
N ASN A 51 -5.27 -15.26 -9.36
CA ASN A 51 -5.98 -14.43 -8.40
C ASN A 51 -5.06 -13.31 -7.91
N LYS A 52 -5.65 -12.19 -7.55
CA LYS A 52 -4.90 -11.09 -6.95
C LYS A 52 -5.71 -10.42 -5.85
N ALA A 53 -5.02 -9.82 -4.91
CA ALA A 53 -5.62 -8.96 -3.90
C ALA A 53 -5.20 -7.52 -4.20
N ILE A 54 -6.16 -6.62 -4.22
CA ILE A 54 -5.89 -5.20 -4.37
C ILE A 54 -5.95 -4.59 -2.99
N LEU A 55 -4.79 -4.20 -2.47
CA LEU A 55 -4.69 -3.59 -1.14
C LEU A 55 -4.90 -2.09 -1.24
N ASN A 56 -5.72 -1.55 -0.36
CA ASN A 56 -5.84 -0.11 -0.16
C ASN A 56 -5.02 0.25 1.07
N ILE A 57 -3.87 0.86 0.83
CA ILE A 57 -2.88 1.14 1.87
C ILE A 57 -2.85 2.63 2.16
N GLU A 58 -2.96 2.96 3.44
CA GLU A 58 -2.88 4.34 3.91
C GLU A 58 -1.51 4.60 4.52
N ILE A 59 -0.92 5.73 4.17
CA ILE A 59 0.32 6.20 4.77
C ILE A 59 0.08 7.61 5.27
N ASN A 60 0.36 7.84 6.55
CA ASN A 60 0.31 9.16 7.15
C ASN A 60 1.75 9.66 7.32
N ALA A 61 2.15 10.57 6.45
CA ALA A 61 3.48 11.17 6.48
C ALA A 61 3.38 12.58 7.06
N PRO A 62 4.51 13.16 7.51
CA PRO A 62 4.50 14.55 7.97
C PRO A 62 3.95 15.52 6.93
N GLU A 63 4.14 15.21 5.64
CA GLU A 63 3.64 16.03 4.54
C GLU A 63 2.15 15.89 4.29
N GLY A 64 1.56 14.80 4.75
CA GLY A 64 0.13 14.56 4.57
C GLY A 64 -0.17 13.07 4.39
N ARG A 65 -1.45 12.80 4.16
CA ARG A 65 -1.98 11.45 4.00
C ARG A 65 -2.01 11.07 2.52
N THR A 66 -1.59 9.84 2.22
CA THR A 66 -1.75 9.30 0.88
C THR A 66 -2.34 7.90 0.93
N LEU A 67 -3.07 7.53 -0.11
CA LEU A 67 -3.58 6.18 -0.30
C LEU A 67 -2.91 5.57 -1.52
N ILE A 68 -2.45 4.34 -1.36
CA ILE A 68 -1.77 3.59 -2.42
C ILE A 68 -2.52 2.30 -2.64
N LYS A 69 -2.84 2.01 -3.90
CA LYS A 69 -3.36 0.70 -4.28
C LYS A 69 -2.20 -0.18 -4.69
N HIS A 70 -2.10 -1.33 -4.06
CA HIS A 70 -1.03 -2.28 -4.34
C HIS A 70 -1.61 -3.65 -4.66
N ASN A 71 -1.20 -4.23 -5.78
CA ASN A 71 -1.65 -5.54 -6.20
C ASN A 71 -0.72 -6.61 -5.66
N LEU A 72 -1.28 -7.59 -4.97
CA LEU A 72 -0.59 -8.82 -4.60
C LEU A 72 -1.07 -9.93 -5.51
N PHE A 73 -0.21 -10.42 -6.37
CA PHE A 73 -0.54 -11.50 -7.29
C PHE A 73 -0.30 -12.85 -6.61
N LEU A 74 -1.32 -13.68 -6.60
CA LEU A 74 -1.25 -15.01 -5.97
C LEU A 74 -0.69 -16.01 -6.98
N HIS A 75 0.59 -15.90 -7.22
CA HIS A 75 1.34 -16.74 -8.15
C HIS A 75 2.73 -16.98 -7.61
N THR A 76 3.28 -18.16 -7.90
CA THR A 76 4.62 -18.50 -7.40
C THR A 76 5.70 -17.53 -7.91
N LYS A 77 5.51 -16.93 -9.06
CA LYS A 77 6.43 -15.90 -9.57
C LYS A 77 6.48 -14.65 -8.68
N CYS A 78 5.43 -14.41 -7.91
CA CYS A 78 5.31 -13.25 -7.03
C CYS A 78 5.38 -13.63 -5.55
N GLU A 79 5.79 -14.84 -5.26
CA GLU A 79 5.81 -15.37 -3.89
C GLU A 79 6.68 -14.54 -2.96
N GLY A 80 7.79 -13.99 -3.47
CA GLY A 80 8.67 -13.14 -2.67
C GLY A 80 7.95 -11.91 -2.13
N MET A 81 7.13 -11.27 -2.95
CA MET A 81 6.35 -10.10 -2.53
C MET A 81 5.27 -10.49 -1.52
N LEU A 82 4.61 -11.64 -1.75
CA LEU A 82 3.62 -12.16 -0.81
C LEU A 82 4.27 -12.43 0.56
N CYS A 83 5.41 -13.09 0.55
CA CYS A 83 6.17 -13.36 1.77
C CYS A 83 6.55 -12.07 2.49
N ALA A 84 7.06 -11.10 1.74
CA ALA A 84 7.46 -9.82 2.30
C ALA A 84 6.28 -9.09 2.95
N PHE A 85 5.13 -9.07 2.26
CA PHE A 85 3.94 -8.43 2.81
C PHE A 85 3.47 -9.08 4.10
N PHE A 86 3.30 -10.41 4.10
CA PHE A 86 2.82 -11.11 5.29
C PHE A 86 3.82 -11.06 6.44
N SER A 87 5.11 -11.00 6.13
CA SER A 87 6.14 -10.77 7.16
C SER A 87 6.04 -9.37 7.73
N SER A 88 5.75 -8.37 6.89
CA SER A 88 5.66 -6.97 7.34
C SER A 88 4.49 -6.74 8.28
N ILE A 89 3.39 -7.45 8.11
CA ILE A 89 2.23 -7.33 9.01
C ILE A 89 2.27 -8.32 10.16
N GLY A 90 3.37 -9.08 10.28
CA GLY A 90 3.61 -9.93 11.42
C GLY A 90 2.97 -11.31 11.37
N GLN A 91 2.44 -11.74 10.23
CA GLN A 91 1.82 -13.07 10.11
C GLN A 91 2.86 -14.19 9.92
N ARG A 92 4.07 -13.87 9.52
CA ARG A 92 5.13 -14.86 9.38
C ARG A 92 6.48 -14.28 9.76
N LYS A 93 7.40 -15.15 10.09
CA LYS A 93 8.82 -14.82 10.27
C LYS A 93 9.60 -15.25 9.04
N HIS A 94 10.72 -14.63 8.80
CA HIS A 94 11.57 -14.98 7.67
C HIS A 94 11.89 -16.47 7.65
N GLY A 95 11.71 -17.10 6.50
CA GLY A 95 11.97 -18.52 6.31
C GLY A 95 10.84 -19.45 6.75
N GLU A 96 9.81 -18.94 7.38
CA GLU A 96 8.66 -19.73 7.81
C GLU A 96 7.74 -20.05 6.67
N GLN A 97 7.20 -21.26 6.67
CA GLN A 97 6.01 -21.55 5.86
C GLN A 97 4.79 -21.07 6.60
N MET A 98 3.83 -20.49 5.88
CA MET A 98 2.58 -20.08 6.49
C MET A 98 1.45 -20.16 5.48
N ARG A 99 0.26 -20.38 5.99
CA ARG A 99 -0.96 -20.26 5.21
C ARG A 99 -1.43 -18.81 5.29
N MET A 100 -1.66 -18.18 4.14
CA MET A 100 -2.10 -16.79 4.11
C MET A 100 -3.44 -16.64 4.84
N ASN A 101 -3.48 -15.75 5.82
CA ASN A 101 -4.70 -15.43 6.55
C ASN A 101 -5.20 -14.05 6.11
N TRP A 102 -6.14 -14.05 5.20
CA TRP A 102 -6.71 -12.81 4.66
C TRP A 102 -7.69 -12.14 5.62
N ASN A 103 -8.20 -12.87 6.60
CA ASN A 103 -9.21 -12.33 7.52
C ASN A 103 -8.70 -11.20 8.40
N THR A 104 -7.40 -11.14 8.62
CA THR A 104 -6.79 -10.11 9.48
C THR A 104 -5.97 -9.10 8.67
N VAL A 105 -6.02 -9.17 7.35
CA VAL A 105 -5.24 -8.25 6.51
C VAL A 105 -5.77 -6.81 6.61
N ALA A 106 -7.08 -6.63 6.55
CA ALA A 106 -7.67 -5.30 6.75
C ALA A 106 -7.41 -4.86 8.20
N GLY A 107 -6.89 -3.66 8.37
CA GLY A 107 -6.50 -3.14 9.68
C GLY A 107 -5.07 -3.46 10.09
N SER A 108 -4.38 -4.31 9.34
CA SER A 108 -2.98 -4.63 9.63
C SER A 108 -2.06 -3.45 9.37
N THR A 109 -0.98 -3.38 10.10
CA THR A 109 0.04 -2.34 9.96
C THR A 109 1.40 -2.96 9.71
N GLY A 110 2.27 -2.20 9.10
CA GLY A 110 3.63 -2.63 8.83
C GLY A 110 4.47 -1.46 8.37
N ARG A 111 5.64 -1.77 7.84
CA ARG A 111 6.56 -0.76 7.33
C ARG A 111 6.95 -1.10 5.90
N CYS A 112 7.05 -0.08 5.07
CA CYS A 112 7.33 -0.26 3.66
C CYS A 112 8.22 0.85 3.12
N LYS A 113 8.80 0.59 1.96
CA LYS A 113 9.51 1.61 1.19
C LYS A 113 8.57 2.13 0.12
N VAL A 114 8.39 3.43 0.11
CA VAL A 114 7.53 4.13 -0.85
C VAL A 114 8.41 4.81 -1.89
N GLY A 115 8.04 4.68 -3.14
CA GLY A 115 8.67 5.37 -4.23
C GLY A 115 7.67 6.24 -4.97
N ILE A 116 8.14 6.86 -6.03
CA ILE A 116 7.31 7.68 -6.91
C ILE A 116 7.34 7.07 -8.30
N HIS A 117 6.16 6.75 -8.80
CA HIS A 117 5.97 6.28 -10.16
C HIS A 117 5.57 7.44 -11.04
N THR A 118 6.25 7.60 -12.16
CA THR A 118 5.92 8.66 -13.12
C THR A 118 5.53 8.05 -14.46
N TRP A 119 4.62 8.71 -15.15
CA TRP A 119 4.19 8.29 -16.47
C TRP A 119 3.82 9.52 -17.30
N THR A 120 3.77 9.34 -18.61
CA THR A 120 3.32 10.38 -19.53
C THR A 120 1.83 10.20 -19.76
N LYS A 121 1.06 11.26 -19.51
CA LYS A 121 -0.37 11.27 -19.78
C LYS A 121 -0.63 11.47 -21.29
N ASP A 122 -1.86 11.19 -21.72
CA ASP A 122 -2.25 11.33 -23.13
C ASP A 122 -2.08 12.75 -23.66
N ASP A 123 -2.19 13.76 -22.79
CA ASP A 123 -1.99 15.16 -23.17
C ASP A 123 -0.54 15.59 -23.17
N GLY A 124 0.41 14.67 -22.95
CA GLY A 124 1.85 14.94 -22.92
C GLY A 124 2.37 15.40 -21.58
N SER A 125 1.50 15.66 -20.59
CA SER A 125 1.95 16.05 -19.26
C SER A 125 2.44 14.83 -18.47
N GLU A 126 3.20 15.08 -17.40
CA GLU A 126 3.71 14.03 -16.53
C GLU A 126 2.74 13.78 -15.36
N GLY A 127 2.43 12.52 -15.14
CA GLY A 127 1.70 12.09 -13.96
C GLY A 127 2.66 11.49 -12.95
N LYS A 128 2.34 11.67 -11.65
CA LYS A 128 3.13 11.09 -10.55
C LYS A 128 2.19 10.52 -9.51
N ALA A 129 2.60 9.38 -8.95
CA ALA A 129 1.88 8.76 -7.85
C ALA A 129 2.87 8.00 -6.98
N ASN A 130 2.52 7.87 -5.71
CA ASN A 130 3.30 7.03 -4.83
C ASN A 130 3.01 5.55 -5.09
N GLU A 131 4.00 4.73 -4.89
CA GLU A 131 3.90 3.28 -5.02
C GLU A 131 4.68 2.60 -3.91
N ILE A 132 4.31 1.37 -3.60
CA ILE A 132 5.07 0.56 -2.66
C ILE A 132 6.20 -0.13 -3.44
N LYS A 133 7.43 0.14 -3.04
CA LYS A 133 8.61 -0.50 -3.65
C LYS A 133 8.91 -1.83 -3.01
N ARG A 134 8.78 -1.92 -1.69
CA ARG A 134 9.01 -3.15 -0.95
C ARG A 134 8.37 -3.08 0.43
N PHE A 135 8.10 -4.25 0.99
CA PHE A 135 7.67 -4.39 2.38
C PHE A 135 8.84 -4.84 3.22
N TYR A 136 9.00 -4.24 4.38
CA TYR A 136 10.03 -4.64 5.33
C TYR A 136 9.46 -5.66 6.30
N GLU A 137 10.23 -6.68 6.59
CA GLU A 137 9.85 -7.63 7.63
C GLU A 137 9.65 -6.89 8.94
N LYS A 138 8.63 -7.33 9.67
CA LYS A 138 8.44 -6.83 11.01
C LYS A 138 9.63 -7.29 11.83
N GLU A 139 10.53 -6.38 12.15
CA GLU A 139 11.59 -6.67 13.08
C GLU A 139 10.95 -6.99 14.41
N GLU A 140 11.06 -8.25 14.83
CA GLU A 140 11.06 -8.48 16.24
C GLU A 140 12.19 -7.62 16.76
N LYS A 141 11.84 -6.52 17.35
CA LYS A 141 12.81 -5.84 18.19
C LYS A 141 13.37 -6.91 19.06
N PRO A 142 14.64 -7.27 18.85
CA PRO A 142 15.23 -8.23 19.74
C PRO A 142 14.90 -7.68 21.11
N ASN A 143 14.22 -8.46 21.87
CA ASN A 143 13.96 -8.13 23.24
C ASN A 143 15.24 -8.14 24.01
N PHE A 144 16.33 -7.86 23.32
CA PHE A 144 17.52 -7.69 24.04
C PHE A 144 17.58 -6.25 24.42
N THR A 145 17.76 -6.07 25.63
CA THR A 145 18.20 -4.83 26.18
C THR A 145 19.60 -4.61 25.67
N PRO A 146 19.89 -3.47 25.07
CA PRO A 146 21.26 -3.13 24.75
C PRO A 146 22.08 -3.20 26.01
N GLY A 147 23.10 -3.97 25.99
CA GLY A 147 23.90 -4.20 27.18
C GLY A 147 23.53 -5.47 27.93
N ALA A 148 22.54 -6.17 27.50
CA ALA A 148 22.18 -7.46 28.05
C ALA A 148 22.85 -8.62 27.31
N PHE A 149 23.79 -8.30 26.49
CA PHE A 149 24.54 -9.28 25.70
C PHE A 149 25.99 -8.86 25.59
#